data_c42ab54e98aff9d4f323cf956104f935
#
_entry.id   c42ab54e98aff9d4f323cf956104f935
#
_cell.length_a   1.000
_cell.length_b   1.000
_cell.length_c   1.000
_cell.angle_alpha   90.00
_cell.angle_beta   90.00
_cell.angle_gamma   90.00
#
_symmetry.space_group_name_H-M   'P 1'
#
loop_
_entity.id
_entity.type
_entity.pdbx_description
1 polymer ?
#
loop_
_entity_poly.entity_id
_entity_poly.type
_entity_poly.pdbx_seq_one_letter_code
_entity_poly.pdbx_strand_id
1 'polypeptide(L)'
;MTLLAISGVTKRFGGITANRGISFDVAAGELVGIIGPNGAGKSTLFEIVSGFYDPDEGEVRLDDTRLTGLSPDHVCRLGVARTFQKLRPFAGLSVVDNVMVGALTRTRDVRHARALAHELLERVGLEEKATAHARTLSTGQCKRLELARALATRPRVLLLDEVTGGVDQRSIPGLVQLVRDLHRDGITLLVIEHNMRVITAVAQRIVALYLGEVIADGTPDAVSRNPRVVEAYLGQAYVR
;
A
#
# COMPACT_ATOMS: atom_id res chain seq x y z
N MET A 1 -10.48 17.32 -4.36
CA MET A 1 -9.17 17.77 -4.89
C MET A 1 -8.28 16.56 -5.04
N THR A 2 -7.57 16.42 -6.16
CA THR A 2 -6.59 15.36 -6.41
C THR A 2 -5.42 15.51 -5.42
N LEU A 3 -5.08 14.43 -4.71
CA LEU A 3 -3.92 14.39 -3.82
C LEU A 3 -2.74 13.69 -4.49
N LEU A 4 -3.00 12.56 -5.17
CA LEU A 4 -1.97 11.82 -5.90
C LEU A 4 -2.42 11.69 -7.35
N ALA A 5 -1.59 12.17 -8.28
CA ALA A 5 -1.81 12.06 -9.71
C ALA A 5 -0.77 11.14 -10.34
N ILE A 6 -1.23 10.17 -11.11
CA ILE A 6 -0.40 9.25 -11.90
C ILE A 6 -0.75 9.51 -13.36
N SER A 7 0.22 9.98 -14.16
CA SER A 7 -0.02 10.50 -15.51
C SER A 7 0.91 9.86 -16.53
N GLY A 8 0.35 9.00 -17.41
CA GLY A 8 1.05 8.38 -18.52
C GLY A 8 2.22 7.47 -18.13
N VAL A 9 2.19 6.89 -16.92
CA VAL A 9 3.30 6.12 -16.36
C VAL A 9 3.55 4.86 -17.18
N THR A 10 4.76 4.78 -17.76
CA THR A 10 5.25 3.62 -18.51
C THR A 10 6.55 3.14 -17.87
N LYS A 11 6.68 1.82 -17.67
CA LYS A 11 7.91 1.18 -17.17
C LYS A 11 8.23 -0.09 -17.92
N ARG A 12 9.48 -0.17 -18.38
CA ARG A 12 10.01 -1.32 -19.10
C ARG A 12 11.17 -1.94 -18.33
N PHE A 13 11.26 -3.25 -18.38
CA PHE A 13 12.39 -4.03 -17.87
C PHE A 13 12.88 -4.95 -18.99
N GLY A 14 13.97 -4.56 -19.65
CA GLY A 14 14.41 -5.22 -20.87
C GLY A 14 13.34 -5.22 -21.95
N GLY A 15 12.92 -6.39 -22.42
CA GLY A 15 11.85 -6.55 -23.42
C GLY A 15 10.43 -6.55 -22.86
N ILE A 16 10.23 -6.41 -21.53
CA ILE A 16 8.92 -6.51 -20.89
C ILE A 16 8.45 -5.11 -20.49
N THR A 17 7.26 -4.70 -20.94
CA THR A 17 6.59 -3.50 -20.47
C THR A 17 5.69 -3.85 -19.27
N ALA A 18 6.13 -3.48 -18.07
CA ALA A 18 5.42 -3.78 -16.83
C ALA A 18 4.24 -2.82 -16.56
N ASN A 19 4.40 -1.55 -16.95
CA ASN A 19 3.31 -0.54 -16.95
C ASN A 19 3.35 0.19 -18.29
N ARG A 20 2.17 0.51 -18.84
CA ARG A 20 2.01 1.14 -20.14
C ARG A 20 0.96 2.25 -20.09
N GLY A 21 1.42 3.49 -20.04
CA GLY A 21 0.57 4.66 -20.07
C GLY A 21 -0.46 4.76 -18.94
N ILE A 22 -0.14 4.22 -17.75
CA ILE A 22 -1.07 4.21 -16.62
C ILE A 22 -1.39 5.65 -16.20
N SER A 23 -2.68 5.98 -16.15
CA SER A 23 -3.16 7.29 -15.73
C SER A 23 -4.42 7.14 -14.87
N PHE A 24 -4.38 7.67 -13.66
CA PHE A 24 -5.53 7.90 -12.78
C PHE A 24 -5.14 8.82 -11.62
N ASP A 25 -6.15 9.48 -11.05
CA ASP A 25 -5.99 10.37 -9.90
C ASP A 25 -6.55 9.71 -8.64
N VAL A 26 -6.05 10.12 -7.49
CA VAL A 26 -6.57 9.73 -6.17
C VAL A 26 -6.88 11.00 -5.37
N ALA A 27 -8.12 11.12 -4.90
CA ALA A 27 -8.53 12.23 -4.07
C ALA A 27 -8.01 12.09 -2.63
N ALA A 28 -7.88 13.22 -1.93
CA ALA A 28 -7.56 13.19 -0.50
C ALA A 28 -8.64 12.44 0.28
N GLY A 29 -8.22 11.52 1.15
CA GLY A 29 -9.10 10.67 1.94
C GLY A 29 -9.80 9.55 1.15
N GLU A 30 -9.45 9.32 -0.11
CA GLU A 30 -10.01 8.22 -0.91
C GLU A 30 -9.34 6.88 -0.57
N LEU A 31 -10.11 5.78 -0.60
CA LEU A 31 -9.60 4.41 -0.56
C LEU A 31 -9.78 3.76 -1.92
N VAL A 32 -8.68 3.62 -2.65
CA VAL A 32 -8.64 3.01 -3.99
C VAL A 32 -8.05 1.61 -3.93
N GLY A 33 -8.80 0.63 -4.42
CA GLY A 33 -8.31 -0.73 -4.63
C GLY A 33 -7.59 -0.87 -5.97
N ILE A 34 -6.43 -1.50 -5.99
CA ILE A 34 -5.72 -1.87 -7.22
C ILE A 34 -5.79 -3.37 -7.37
N ILE A 35 -6.47 -3.84 -8.42
CA ILE A 35 -6.63 -5.27 -8.69
C ILE A 35 -6.03 -5.66 -10.04
N GLY A 36 -5.89 -6.95 -10.27
CA GLY A 36 -5.40 -7.52 -11.52
C GLY A 36 -4.66 -8.84 -11.27
N PRO A 37 -4.50 -9.68 -12.28
CA PRO A 37 -3.77 -10.94 -12.16
C PRO A 37 -2.28 -10.73 -11.82
N ASN A 38 -1.58 -11.83 -11.55
CA ASN A 38 -0.12 -11.78 -11.36
C ASN A 38 0.53 -11.30 -12.66
N GLY A 39 1.53 -10.42 -12.53
CA GLY A 39 2.19 -9.80 -13.68
C GLY A 39 1.42 -8.62 -14.31
N ALA A 40 0.28 -8.19 -13.75
CA ALA A 40 -0.47 -7.03 -14.27
C ALA A 40 0.22 -5.66 -14.07
N GLY A 41 1.35 -5.59 -13.35
CA GLY A 41 2.09 -4.34 -13.13
C GLY A 41 1.80 -3.63 -11.81
N LYS A 42 0.96 -4.20 -10.92
CA LYS A 42 0.53 -3.57 -9.66
C LYS A 42 1.70 -3.20 -8.73
N SER A 43 2.57 -4.16 -8.42
CA SER A 43 3.73 -3.92 -7.54
C SER A 43 4.72 -2.95 -8.17
N THR A 44 4.94 -3.02 -9.49
CA THR A 44 5.78 -2.06 -10.22
C THR A 44 5.22 -0.65 -10.10
N LEU A 45 3.89 -0.48 -10.22
CA LEU A 45 3.26 0.82 -10.02
C LEU A 45 3.50 1.36 -8.60
N PHE A 46 3.37 0.52 -7.56
CA PHE A 46 3.66 0.91 -6.18
C PHE A 46 5.15 1.28 -5.99
N GLU A 47 6.06 0.56 -6.65
CA GLU A 47 7.49 0.86 -6.62
C GLU A 47 7.80 2.21 -7.27
N ILE A 48 7.10 2.56 -8.36
CA ILE A 48 7.22 3.88 -9.00
C ILE A 48 6.66 4.98 -8.08
N VAL A 49 5.44 4.82 -7.55
CA VAL A 49 4.81 5.82 -6.67
C VAL A 49 5.64 6.05 -5.41
N SER A 50 6.33 5.03 -4.90
CA SER A 50 7.17 5.12 -3.71
C SER A 50 8.65 5.47 -3.99
N GLY A 51 9.01 5.78 -5.25
CA GLY A 51 10.35 6.24 -5.64
C GLY A 51 11.43 5.15 -5.70
N PHE A 52 11.04 3.85 -5.70
CA PHE A 52 12.00 2.74 -5.88
C PHE A 52 12.41 2.59 -7.34
N TYR A 53 11.53 2.91 -8.28
CA TYR A 53 11.82 2.98 -9.72
C TYR A 53 11.34 4.30 -10.29
N ASP A 54 12.14 4.87 -11.19
CA ASP A 54 11.67 5.91 -12.06
C ASP A 54 10.90 5.31 -13.23
N PRO A 55 9.77 5.89 -13.64
CA PRO A 55 9.12 5.52 -14.88
C PRO A 55 10.00 5.93 -16.08
N ASP A 56 9.87 5.21 -17.20
CA ASP A 56 10.55 5.58 -18.45
C ASP A 56 9.80 6.70 -19.18
N GLU A 57 8.49 6.81 -18.97
CA GLU A 57 7.62 7.86 -19.47
C GLU A 57 6.56 8.21 -18.42
N GLY A 58 6.04 9.44 -18.47
CA GLY A 58 5.02 9.92 -17.56
C GLY A 58 5.58 10.42 -16.23
N GLU A 59 4.69 10.71 -15.30
CA GLU A 59 5.07 11.23 -13.99
C GLU A 59 4.08 10.85 -12.89
N VAL A 60 4.54 10.94 -11.65
CA VAL A 60 3.74 10.85 -10.42
C VAL A 60 3.87 12.16 -9.67
N ARG A 61 2.76 12.71 -9.19
CA ARG A 61 2.72 13.95 -8.39
C ARG A 61 1.93 13.74 -7.12
N LEU A 62 2.38 14.36 -6.03
CA LEU A 62 1.64 14.52 -4.79
C LEU A 62 1.30 15.99 -4.63
N ASP A 63 0.02 16.35 -4.74
CA ASP A 63 -0.42 17.73 -5.02
C ASP A 63 0.37 18.32 -6.20
N ASP A 64 0.99 19.47 -5.99
CA ASP A 64 1.82 20.15 -6.99
C ASP A 64 3.27 19.64 -7.01
N THR A 65 3.66 18.72 -6.13
CA THR A 65 5.03 18.23 -6.03
C THR A 65 5.24 16.99 -6.89
N ARG A 66 6.17 17.07 -7.83
CA ARG A 66 6.58 15.91 -8.63
C ARG A 66 7.38 14.92 -7.77
N LEU A 67 6.94 13.66 -7.74
CA LEU A 67 7.64 12.58 -7.03
C LEU A 67 8.64 11.84 -7.92
N THR A 68 8.41 11.82 -9.23
CA THR A 68 9.29 11.16 -10.22
C THR A 68 10.70 11.73 -10.14
N GLY A 69 11.71 10.87 -10.04
CA GLY A 69 13.12 11.25 -9.87
C GLY A 69 13.55 11.47 -8.43
N LEU A 70 12.64 11.33 -7.46
CA LEU A 70 12.97 11.44 -6.04
C LEU A 70 13.27 10.06 -5.45
N SER A 71 14.27 10.00 -4.56
CA SER A 71 14.58 8.79 -3.80
C SER A 71 13.44 8.41 -2.83
N PRO A 72 13.31 7.11 -2.45
CA PRO A 72 12.25 6.64 -1.56
C PRO A 72 12.17 7.37 -0.21
N ASP A 73 13.30 7.80 0.33
CA ASP A 73 13.35 8.55 1.58
C ASP A 73 12.78 9.97 1.42
N HIS A 74 13.01 10.64 0.27
CA HIS A 74 12.39 11.92 -0.04
C HIS A 74 10.88 11.78 -0.26
N VAL A 75 10.45 10.77 -1.03
CA VAL A 75 9.03 10.46 -1.23
C VAL A 75 8.33 10.18 0.11
N CYS A 76 8.96 9.43 1.00
CA CYS A 76 8.46 9.20 2.35
C CYS A 76 8.34 10.50 3.16
N ARG A 77 9.33 11.39 3.11
CA ARG A 77 9.27 12.69 3.79
C ARG A 77 8.17 13.60 3.27
N LEU A 78 7.83 13.51 1.98
CA LEU A 78 6.72 14.25 1.39
C LEU A 78 5.35 13.70 1.82
N GLY A 79 5.30 12.48 2.35
CA GLY A 79 4.09 11.91 2.93
C GLY A 79 3.52 10.71 2.20
N VAL A 80 4.31 10.00 1.39
CA VAL A 80 3.92 8.70 0.81
C VAL A 80 4.64 7.60 1.57
N ALA A 81 3.90 6.72 2.26
CA ALA A 81 4.45 5.54 2.91
C ALA A 81 3.94 4.26 2.24
N ARG A 82 4.65 3.16 2.47
CA ARG A 82 4.34 1.85 1.88
C ARG A 82 4.56 0.72 2.87
N THR A 83 3.68 -0.28 2.86
CA THR A 83 3.98 -1.62 3.35
C THR A 83 4.56 -2.49 2.22
N PHE A 84 5.21 -3.60 2.57
CA PHE A 84 5.82 -4.47 1.59
C PHE A 84 5.15 -5.85 1.58
N GLN A 85 5.06 -6.46 0.40
CA GLN A 85 4.55 -7.82 0.25
C GLN A 85 5.34 -8.83 1.10
N LYS A 86 6.68 -8.74 1.08
CA LYS A 86 7.55 -9.52 1.96
C LYS A 86 7.76 -8.77 3.26
N LEU A 87 7.33 -9.38 4.36
CA LEU A 87 7.53 -8.85 5.70
C LEU A 87 9.02 -8.64 5.98
N ARG A 88 9.39 -7.42 6.38
CA ARG A 88 10.79 -7.05 6.69
C ARG A 88 10.87 -6.31 8.02
N PRO A 89 10.47 -6.94 9.15
CA PRO A 89 10.71 -6.34 10.45
C PRO A 89 12.22 -6.34 10.74
N PHE A 90 12.66 -5.38 11.53
CA PHE A 90 13.98 -5.43 12.13
C PHE A 90 13.96 -6.49 13.23
N ALA A 91 14.26 -7.73 12.87
CA ALA A 91 14.05 -8.93 13.68
C ALA A 91 14.76 -8.89 15.06
N GLY A 92 15.91 -8.22 15.12
CA GLY A 92 16.69 -8.05 16.35
C GLY A 92 16.24 -6.90 17.25
N LEU A 93 15.33 -6.04 16.78
CA LEU A 93 14.77 -4.95 17.55
C LEU A 93 13.48 -5.38 18.26
N SER A 94 13.12 -4.66 19.33
CA SER A 94 11.80 -4.80 19.94
C SER A 94 10.71 -4.29 18.97
N VAL A 95 9.46 -4.64 19.24
CA VAL A 95 8.31 -4.17 18.47
C VAL A 95 8.19 -2.66 18.54
N VAL A 96 8.36 -2.05 19.72
CA VAL A 96 8.33 -0.58 19.86
C VAL A 96 9.49 0.09 19.14
N ASP A 97 10.71 -0.46 19.20
CA ASP A 97 11.85 0.12 18.51
C ASP A 97 11.69 0.03 16.98
N ASN A 98 11.06 -1.02 16.46
CA ASN A 98 10.68 -1.09 15.05
C ASN A 98 9.80 0.10 14.62
N VAL A 99 8.80 0.47 15.41
CA VAL A 99 7.92 1.60 15.11
C VAL A 99 8.66 2.93 15.27
N MET A 100 9.52 3.04 16.28
CA MET A 100 10.36 4.23 16.50
C MET A 100 11.23 4.57 15.29
N VAL A 101 11.73 3.58 14.53
CA VAL A 101 12.49 3.86 13.29
C VAL A 101 11.68 4.73 12.32
N GLY A 102 10.38 4.45 12.17
CA GLY A 102 9.48 5.28 11.37
C GLY A 102 9.28 6.67 11.99
N ALA A 103 9.04 6.75 13.29
CA ALA A 103 8.81 8.01 14.00
C ALA A 103 10.03 8.96 13.94
N LEU A 104 11.24 8.42 14.02
CA LEU A 104 12.48 9.19 13.94
C LEU A 104 12.73 9.85 12.57
N THR A 105 11.97 9.48 11.53
CA THR A 105 11.98 10.23 10.26
C THR A 105 11.32 11.61 10.38
N ARG A 106 10.50 11.83 11.43
CA ARG A 106 9.71 13.04 11.66
C ARG A 106 10.15 13.87 12.87
N THR A 107 10.89 13.27 13.79
CA THR A 107 11.38 13.96 15.00
C THR A 107 12.77 13.46 15.37
N ARG A 108 13.56 14.33 16.00
CA ARG A 108 14.83 13.96 16.63
C ARG A 108 14.68 13.67 18.12
N ASP A 109 13.52 13.95 18.69
CA ASP A 109 13.22 13.67 20.10
C ASP A 109 12.86 12.18 20.26
N VAL A 110 13.75 11.43 20.87
CA VAL A 110 13.61 10.00 21.14
C VAL A 110 12.43 9.71 22.08
N ARG A 111 12.15 10.60 23.04
CA ARG A 111 11.01 10.43 23.97
C ARG A 111 9.70 10.59 23.21
N HIS A 112 9.59 11.62 22.36
CA HIS A 112 8.44 11.82 21.51
C HIS A 112 8.25 10.65 20.51
N ALA A 113 9.33 10.17 19.88
CA ALA A 113 9.28 9.02 18.99
C ALA A 113 8.77 7.75 19.69
N ARG A 114 9.20 7.52 20.95
CA ARG A 114 8.76 6.38 21.75
C ARG A 114 7.29 6.49 22.14
N ALA A 115 6.84 7.66 22.57
CA ALA A 115 5.44 7.90 22.91
C ALA A 115 4.52 7.66 21.70
N LEU A 116 4.88 8.21 20.53
CA LEU A 116 4.16 7.95 19.28
C LEU A 116 4.15 6.45 18.91
N ALA A 117 5.27 5.75 19.13
CA ALA A 117 5.34 4.32 18.84
C ALA A 117 4.37 3.52 19.71
N HIS A 118 4.23 3.81 21.01
CA HIS A 118 3.28 3.18 21.90
C HIS A 118 1.83 3.45 21.47
N GLU A 119 1.48 4.72 21.16
CA GLU A 119 0.17 5.09 20.63
C GLU A 119 -0.19 4.28 19.38
N LEU A 120 0.75 4.16 18.44
CA LEU A 120 0.52 3.41 17.21
C LEU A 120 0.45 1.90 17.44
N LEU A 121 1.20 1.36 18.40
CA LEU A 121 1.09 -0.06 18.77
C LEU A 121 -0.25 -0.39 19.41
N GLU A 122 -0.77 0.49 20.27
CA GLU A 122 -2.13 0.37 20.79
C GLU A 122 -3.15 0.37 19.65
N ARG A 123 -3.05 1.33 18.74
CA ARG A 123 -3.93 1.46 17.57
C ARG A 123 -3.96 0.21 16.69
N VAL A 124 -2.83 -0.44 16.48
CA VAL A 124 -2.77 -1.69 15.69
C VAL A 124 -2.98 -2.96 16.52
N GLY A 125 -3.20 -2.85 17.84
CA GLY A 125 -3.42 -3.97 18.75
C GLY A 125 -2.17 -4.79 19.01
N LEU A 126 -1.01 -4.15 19.19
CA LEU A 126 0.28 -4.76 19.49
C LEU A 126 0.94 -4.23 20.77
N GLU A 127 0.26 -3.42 21.58
CA GLU A 127 0.84 -2.77 22.75
C GLU A 127 1.41 -3.79 23.75
N GLU A 128 0.69 -4.89 24.01
CA GLU A 128 1.15 -5.96 24.90
C GLU A 128 2.44 -6.65 24.43
N LYS A 129 2.82 -6.46 23.16
CA LYS A 129 4.03 -6.99 22.54
C LYS A 129 5.15 -5.95 22.38
N ALA A 130 4.96 -4.72 22.89
CA ALA A 130 5.88 -3.60 22.66
C ALA A 130 7.36 -3.93 22.95
N THR A 131 7.63 -4.64 24.04
CA THR A 131 8.98 -5.04 24.45
C THR A 131 9.47 -6.37 23.86
N ALA A 132 8.59 -7.13 23.21
CA ALA A 132 8.98 -8.39 22.57
C ALA A 132 9.86 -8.14 21.33
N HIS A 133 10.71 -9.10 20.99
CA HIS A 133 11.45 -9.04 19.72
C HIS A 133 10.53 -9.29 18.54
N ALA A 134 10.69 -8.49 17.47
CA ALA A 134 9.84 -8.59 16.28
C ALA A 134 9.89 -9.97 15.59
N ARG A 135 10.98 -10.73 15.75
CA ARG A 135 11.12 -12.12 15.26
C ARG A 135 10.14 -13.11 15.90
N THR A 136 9.50 -12.78 17.03
CA THR A 136 8.56 -13.66 17.73
C THR A 136 7.12 -13.45 17.29
N LEU A 137 6.85 -12.49 16.43
CA LEU A 137 5.53 -12.16 15.95
C LEU A 137 5.02 -13.16 14.92
N SER A 138 3.72 -13.47 14.99
CA SER A 138 3.03 -14.18 13.91
C SER A 138 2.94 -13.32 12.63
N THR A 139 2.62 -13.93 11.48
CA THR A 139 2.44 -13.20 10.21
C THR A 139 1.45 -12.05 10.34
N GLY A 140 0.28 -12.27 10.96
CA GLY A 140 -0.72 -11.23 11.17
C GLY A 140 -0.23 -10.10 12.08
N GLN A 141 0.55 -10.43 13.12
CA GLN A 141 1.18 -9.44 13.99
C GLN A 141 2.28 -8.66 13.26
N CYS A 142 3.06 -9.32 12.39
CA CYS A 142 4.04 -8.63 11.54
C CYS A 142 3.37 -7.64 10.57
N LYS A 143 2.23 -7.99 9.97
CA LYS A 143 1.45 -7.06 9.12
C LYS A 143 0.99 -5.83 9.91
N ARG A 144 0.51 -6.02 11.15
CA ARG A 144 0.16 -4.90 12.04
C ARG A 144 1.36 -4.04 12.41
N LEU A 145 2.52 -4.66 12.66
CA LEU A 145 3.77 -3.93 12.93
C LEU A 145 4.21 -3.10 11.71
N GLU A 146 4.12 -3.64 10.50
CA GLU A 146 4.42 -2.87 9.28
C GLU A 146 3.50 -1.66 9.11
N LEU A 147 2.20 -1.82 9.39
CA LEU A 147 1.26 -0.70 9.39
C LEU A 147 1.66 0.36 10.42
N ALA A 148 1.97 -0.03 11.66
CA ALA A 148 2.42 0.90 12.69
C ALA A 148 3.70 1.66 12.28
N ARG A 149 4.67 0.97 11.67
CA ARG A 149 5.91 1.59 11.15
C ARG A 149 5.62 2.59 10.04
N ALA A 150 4.75 2.25 9.11
CA ALA A 150 4.35 3.14 8.04
C ALA A 150 3.59 4.37 8.58
N LEU A 151 2.65 4.18 9.50
CA LEU A 151 1.90 5.25 10.16
C LEU A 151 2.81 6.19 10.96
N ALA A 152 3.87 5.69 11.57
CA ALA A 152 4.84 6.48 12.33
C ALA A 152 5.55 7.54 11.46
N THR A 153 5.59 7.35 10.13
CA THR A 153 6.08 8.35 9.19
C THR A 153 5.06 9.46 8.90
N ARG A 154 3.86 9.44 9.53
CA ARG A 154 2.76 10.39 9.32
C ARG A 154 2.41 10.57 7.84
N PRO A 155 2.00 9.51 7.15
CA PRO A 155 1.74 9.56 5.73
C PRO A 155 0.44 10.31 5.41
N ARG A 156 0.42 10.98 4.26
CA ARG A 156 -0.79 11.51 3.61
C ARG A 156 -1.40 10.46 2.67
N VAL A 157 -0.53 9.66 2.06
CA VAL A 157 -0.89 8.52 1.19
C VAL A 157 -0.18 7.28 1.72
N LEU A 158 -0.92 6.21 1.96
CA LEU A 158 -0.40 4.93 2.42
C LEU A 158 -0.69 3.84 1.37
N LEU A 159 0.37 3.27 0.84
CA LEU A 159 0.34 2.18 -0.12
C LEU A 159 0.38 0.85 0.63
N LEU A 160 -0.68 0.06 0.53
CA LEU A 160 -0.84 -1.23 1.21
C LEU A 160 -0.72 -2.38 0.21
N ASP A 161 0.36 -3.15 0.32
CA ASP A 161 0.65 -4.26 -0.59
C ASP A 161 0.29 -5.59 0.07
N GLU A 162 -0.84 -6.18 -0.32
CA GLU A 162 -1.36 -7.47 0.16
C GLU A 162 -1.42 -7.57 1.71
N VAL A 163 -2.24 -6.70 2.32
CA VAL A 163 -2.37 -6.62 3.79
C VAL A 163 -2.80 -7.96 4.39
N THR A 164 -3.63 -8.74 3.67
CA THR A 164 -4.15 -10.02 4.15
C THR A 164 -3.34 -11.23 3.63
N GLY A 165 -2.31 -11.00 2.81
CA GLY A 165 -1.50 -12.06 2.22
C GLY A 165 -0.74 -12.87 3.28
N GLY A 166 -0.91 -14.21 3.28
CA GLY A 166 -0.24 -15.12 4.19
C GLY A 166 -0.73 -15.07 5.65
N VAL A 167 -1.82 -14.35 5.91
CA VAL A 167 -2.43 -14.23 7.24
C VAL A 167 -3.49 -15.31 7.41
N ASP A 168 -3.59 -15.87 8.63
CA ASP A 168 -4.65 -16.83 8.96
C ASP A 168 -6.04 -16.17 8.87
N GLN A 169 -7.06 -16.98 8.51
CA GLN A 169 -8.41 -16.48 8.23
C GLN A 169 -9.07 -15.77 9.42
N ARG A 170 -8.70 -16.12 10.66
CA ARG A 170 -9.26 -15.50 11.87
C ARG A 170 -8.74 -14.09 12.09
N SER A 171 -7.52 -13.79 11.62
CA SER A 171 -6.89 -12.48 11.75
C SER A 171 -7.31 -11.49 10.64
N ILE A 172 -7.84 -11.96 9.50
CA ILE A 172 -8.26 -11.10 8.36
C ILE A 172 -9.29 -10.05 8.76
N PRO A 173 -10.40 -10.36 9.49
CA PRO A 173 -11.39 -9.34 9.84
C PRO A 173 -10.80 -8.17 10.63
N GLY A 174 -9.88 -8.46 11.55
CA GLY A 174 -9.20 -7.42 12.32
C GLY A 174 -8.28 -6.52 11.50
N LEU A 175 -7.63 -7.04 10.45
CA LEU A 175 -6.84 -6.24 9.52
C LEU A 175 -7.73 -5.41 8.59
N VAL A 176 -8.82 -5.97 8.10
CA VAL A 176 -9.82 -5.23 7.30
C VAL A 176 -10.41 -4.08 8.10
N GLN A 177 -10.75 -4.32 9.39
CA GLN A 177 -11.26 -3.26 10.25
C GLN A 177 -10.22 -2.16 10.46
N LEU A 178 -8.96 -2.53 10.68
CA LEU A 178 -7.87 -1.56 10.83
C LEU A 178 -7.72 -0.68 9.57
N VAL A 179 -7.80 -1.26 8.37
CA VAL A 179 -7.75 -0.49 7.11
C VAL A 179 -8.94 0.50 7.03
N ARG A 180 -10.15 0.07 7.44
CA ARG A 180 -11.32 0.95 7.48
C ARG A 180 -11.16 2.09 8.48
N ASP A 181 -10.58 1.81 9.64
CA ASP A 181 -10.35 2.83 10.67
C ASP A 181 -9.32 3.86 10.19
N LEU A 182 -8.23 3.43 9.54
CA LEU A 182 -7.26 4.33 8.93
C LEU A 182 -7.88 5.23 7.86
N HIS A 183 -8.76 4.67 7.02
CA HIS A 183 -9.50 5.45 6.03
C HIS A 183 -10.45 6.45 6.69
N ARG A 184 -11.20 6.03 7.73
CA ARG A 184 -12.12 6.92 8.48
C ARG A 184 -11.40 8.08 9.14
N ASP A 185 -10.14 7.88 9.54
CA ASP A 185 -9.27 8.93 10.09
C ASP A 185 -8.69 9.88 9.02
N GLY A 186 -9.12 9.72 7.77
CA GLY A 186 -8.79 10.61 6.66
C GLY A 186 -7.48 10.30 5.93
N ILE A 187 -6.85 9.14 6.21
CA ILE A 187 -5.66 8.72 5.46
C ILE A 187 -6.08 8.24 4.07
N THR A 188 -5.42 8.77 3.04
CA THR A 188 -5.61 8.29 1.66
C THR A 188 -4.93 6.95 1.48
N LEU A 189 -5.66 5.94 0.99
CA LEU A 189 -5.18 4.58 0.89
C LEU A 189 -5.21 4.07 -0.55
N LEU A 190 -4.11 3.51 -1.02
CA LEU A 190 -4.08 2.64 -2.19
C LEU A 190 -3.79 1.22 -1.73
N VAL A 191 -4.66 0.27 -2.07
CA VAL A 191 -4.60 -1.09 -1.55
C VAL A 191 -4.50 -2.08 -2.71
N ILE A 192 -3.39 -2.79 -2.81
CA ILE A 192 -3.27 -3.98 -3.67
C ILE A 192 -3.80 -5.18 -2.89
N GLU A 193 -4.78 -5.88 -3.43
CA GLU A 193 -5.31 -7.11 -2.86
C GLU A 193 -5.72 -8.09 -3.98
N HIS A 194 -5.51 -9.38 -3.71
CA HIS A 194 -5.95 -10.47 -4.59
C HIS A 194 -7.31 -11.05 -4.17
N ASN A 195 -7.68 -10.86 -2.90
CA ASN A 195 -8.94 -11.32 -2.38
C ASN A 195 -10.05 -10.31 -2.71
N MET A 196 -10.86 -10.61 -3.72
CA MET A 196 -11.96 -9.75 -4.16
C MET A 196 -12.93 -9.43 -3.01
N ARG A 197 -13.19 -10.36 -2.08
CA ARG A 197 -14.08 -10.11 -0.93
C ARG A 197 -13.50 -9.05 0.00
N VAL A 198 -12.18 -9.03 0.18
CA VAL A 198 -11.50 -8.04 1.03
C VAL A 198 -11.56 -6.69 0.36
N ILE A 199 -11.14 -6.60 -0.91
CA ILE A 199 -11.04 -5.31 -1.59
C ILE A 199 -12.42 -4.65 -1.78
N THR A 200 -13.45 -5.41 -2.16
CA THR A 200 -14.82 -4.88 -2.31
C THR A 200 -15.44 -4.48 -0.97
N ALA A 201 -14.97 -5.04 0.14
CA ALA A 201 -15.43 -4.67 1.48
C ALA A 201 -14.86 -3.34 1.98
N VAL A 202 -13.74 -2.87 1.43
CA VAL A 202 -13.04 -1.67 1.92
C VAL A 202 -12.97 -0.55 0.88
N ALA A 203 -12.76 -0.86 -0.40
CA ALA A 203 -12.53 0.13 -1.45
C ALA A 203 -13.82 0.87 -1.85
N GLN A 204 -13.70 2.18 -2.02
CA GLN A 204 -14.75 3.03 -2.60
C GLN A 204 -14.69 3.01 -4.13
N ARG A 205 -13.49 2.83 -4.68
CA ARG A 205 -13.18 2.78 -6.10
C ARG A 205 -12.12 1.71 -6.34
N ILE A 206 -12.19 1.07 -7.48
CA ILE A 206 -11.23 0.04 -7.90
C ILE A 206 -10.67 0.41 -9.28
N VAL A 207 -9.34 0.35 -9.40
CA VAL A 207 -8.60 0.42 -10.66
C VAL A 207 -8.11 -0.99 -10.98
N ALA A 208 -8.56 -1.55 -12.11
CA ALA A 208 -8.17 -2.89 -12.56
C ALA A 208 -7.04 -2.78 -13.60
N LEU A 209 -5.94 -3.48 -13.35
CA LEU A 209 -4.78 -3.56 -14.24
C LEU A 209 -4.73 -4.93 -14.93
N TYR A 210 -4.37 -4.92 -16.21
CA TYR A 210 -4.07 -6.12 -16.99
C TYR A 210 -2.98 -5.83 -18.00
N LEU A 211 -1.93 -6.68 -18.06
CA LEU A 211 -0.77 -6.53 -18.94
C LEU A 211 -0.16 -5.11 -18.95
N GLY A 212 -0.14 -4.48 -17.78
CA GLY A 212 0.44 -3.15 -17.59
C GLY A 212 -0.49 -1.99 -17.92
N GLU A 213 -1.74 -2.22 -18.29
CA GLU A 213 -2.70 -1.19 -18.67
C GLU A 213 -3.88 -1.14 -17.69
N VAL A 214 -4.52 0.04 -17.56
CA VAL A 214 -5.80 0.18 -16.86
C VAL A 214 -6.91 -0.34 -17.78
N ILE A 215 -7.61 -1.39 -17.35
CA ILE A 215 -8.72 -1.97 -18.12
C ILE A 215 -10.10 -1.58 -17.58
N ALA A 216 -10.19 -1.16 -16.32
CA ALA A 216 -11.40 -0.63 -15.72
C ALA A 216 -11.04 0.28 -14.54
N ASP A 217 -11.88 1.29 -14.30
CA ASP A 217 -11.80 2.22 -13.19
C ASP A 217 -13.23 2.62 -12.79
N GLY A 218 -13.61 2.41 -11.54
CA GLY A 218 -14.96 2.71 -11.07
C GLY A 218 -15.31 2.07 -9.74
N THR A 219 -16.60 2.06 -9.41
CA THR A 219 -17.08 1.41 -8.19
C THR A 219 -16.80 -0.09 -8.18
N PRO A 220 -16.67 -0.72 -6.99
CA PRO A 220 -16.43 -2.17 -6.89
C PRO A 220 -17.43 -3.02 -7.72
N ASP A 221 -18.71 -2.63 -7.71
CA ASP A 221 -19.74 -3.33 -8.48
C ASP A 221 -19.57 -3.17 -10.00
N ALA A 222 -19.25 -1.97 -10.47
CA ALA A 222 -19.02 -1.71 -11.89
C ALA A 222 -17.81 -2.48 -12.42
N VAL A 223 -16.72 -2.48 -11.66
CA VAL A 223 -15.46 -3.14 -12.03
C VAL A 223 -15.61 -4.65 -11.99
N SER A 224 -16.29 -5.22 -10.98
CA SER A 224 -16.49 -6.67 -10.85
C SER A 224 -17.34 -7.26 -11.97
N ARG A 225 -18.22 -6.46 -12.59
CA ARG A 225 -19.08 -6.86 -13.72
C ARG A 225 -18.51 -6.50 -15.09
N ASN A 226 -17.37 -5.82 -15.13
CA ASN A 226 -16.75 -5.42 -16.40
C ASN A 226 -16.25 -6.65 -17.16
N PRO A 227 -16.70 -6.88 -18.41
CA PRO A 227 -16.32 -8.07 -19.18
C PRO A 227 -14.80 -8.23 -19.35
N ARG A 228 -14.07 -7.14 -19.55
CA ARG A 228 -12.59 -7.17 -19.67
C ARG A 228 -11.92 -7.63 -18.38
N VAL A 229 -12.45 -7.22 -17.23
CA VAL A 229 -11.94 -7.65 -15.90
C VAL A 229 -12.24 -9.14 -15.70
N VAL A 230 -13.47 -9.57 -15.97
CA VAL A 230 -13.86 -10.98 -15.87
C VAL A 230 -12.99 -11.86 -16.77
N GLU A 231 -12.78 -11.48 -18.03
CA GLU A 231 -11.92 -12.20 -18.97
C GLU A 231 -10.46 -12.27 -18.50
N ALA A 232 -9.89 -11.15 -17.99
CA ALA A 232 -8.54 -11.09 -17.47
C ALA A 232 -8.29 -12.08 -16.30
N TYR A 233 -9.30 -12.35 -15.50
CA TYR A 233 -9.22 -13.31 -14.39
C TYR A 233 -9.56 -14.75 -14.83
N LEU A 234 -10.56 -14.96 -15.72
CA LEU A 234 -10.95 -16.28 -16.19
C LEU A 234 -10.00 -16.85 -17.23
N GLY A 235 -9.41 -16.01 -18.09
CA GLY A 235 -8.43 -16.43 -19.10
C GLY A 235 -7.22 -17.13 -18.51
N GLN A 236 -6.81 -16.80 -17.28
CA GLN A 236 -5.76 -17.52 -16.56
C GLN A 236 -6.20 -18.90 -16.02
N ALA A 237 -7.48 -19.13 -15.81
CA ALA A 237 -8.02 -20.42 -15.32
C ALA A 237 -8.12 -21.48 -16.44
N TYR A 238 -8.15 -21.07 -17.70
CA TYR A 238 -8.25 -21.97 -18.87
C TYR A 238 -6.89 -22.36 -19.48
N VAL A 239 -5.78 -21.80 -18.99
CA VAL A 239 -4.41 -22.08 -19.51
C VAL A 239 -3.60 -23.00 -18.56
N ARG A 240 -4.29 -23.74 -17.67
CA ARG A 240 -3.68 -24.79 -16.83
C ARG A 240 -4.09 -26.17 -17.27
#